data_44e8bdbd363d89951bca8a4d60f5f364
#
_entry.id   44e8bdbd363d89951bca8a4d60f5f364
#
_cell.length_a   1.000
_cell.length_b   1.000
_cell.length_c   1.000
_cell.angle_alpha   90.00
_cell.angle_beta   90.00
_cell.angle_gamma   90.00
#
_symmetry.space_group_name_H-M   'P 1'
#
loop_
_entity.id
_entity.type
_entity.pdbx_description
1 polymer ?
#
loop_
_entity_poly.entity_id
_entity_poly.type
_entity_poly.pdbx_seq_one_letter_code
_entity_poly.pdbx_strand_id
1 'polypeptide(L)'
;QAGEAAYGVLFGAVFTGLALGISFGPKVFAQFSRRRLFGASLAISSFLLVVLSLVLNLVLAIFIVVLLGAFAGISWVTGFTMLGMEVADEVRGRTFAYVQSLVRVSLVLVLAIAPLVAAAIGKHTFSFRTTSVTYNGAAFTMFAAGLIGMAVGIISYRQMRDRPNVSLWSDVLSALRGDLGAITGNITKGLFISFEGGEGAGKSTQTKLLKDWLEKQGETVVLTREPGGTTLGNQIRQILLDNNTGVISPRSEALMYAADRAHHVYSVIRPALDRGDVVITDRYIDSSIAYQGAGRVLLPSEVSRISRWATESLTPSLTIILDLPAEIGLGRLHTTDRLESEPLNFHERVRQEYLNMAQIDPERYLVVDARQSIEQINSTIIERVSTLSALKEKVKK
;
A
#
# COMPACT_ATOMS: atom_id res chain seq x y z
N GLN A 1 42.94 -25.95 -5.73
CA GLN A 1 43.06 -24.51 -6.04
C GLN A 1 41.81 -23.98 -6.81
N ALA A 2 41.40 -24.57 -7.96
CA ALA A 2 40.25 -24.06 -8.73
C ALA A 2 38.91 -24.24 -7.96
N GLY A 3 38.71 -25.32 -7.24
CA GLY A 3 37.51 -25.57 -6.43
C GLY A 3 37.41 -24.68 -5.19
N GLU A 4 38.54 -24.38 -4.54
CA GLU A 4 38.61 -23.48 -3.40
C GLU A 4 38.31 -22.04 -3.80
N ALA A 5 38.85 -21.58 -4.94
CA ALA A 5 38.54 -20.27 -5.49
C ALA A 5 37.07 -20.13 -5.85
N ALA A 6 36.47 -21.15 -6.49
CA ALA A 6 35.02 -21.17 -6.82
C ALA A 6 34.13 -21.10 -5.57
N TYR A 7 34.54 -21.82 -4.48
CA TYR A 7 33.84 -21.75 -3.20
C TYR A 7 33.88 -20.34 -2.61
N GLY A 8 35.03 -19.69 -2.60
CA GLY A 8 35.18 -18.32 -2.11
C GLY A 8 34.33 -17.32 -2.87
N VAL A 9 34.29 -17.45 -4.21
CA VAL A 9 33.47 -16.59 -5.07
C VAL A 9 31.97 -16.79 -4.79
N LEU A 10 31.50 -18.03 -4.69
CA LEU A 10 30.10 -18.32 -4.38
C LEU A 10 29.71 -17.82 -2.97
N PHE A 11 30.59 -17.98 -2.00
CA PHE A 11 30.39 -17.48 -0.65
C PHE A 11 30.29 -15.96 -0.63
N GLY A 12 31.19 -15.25 -1.32
CA GLY A 12 31.11 -13.80 -1.49
C GLY A 12 29.84 -13.36 -2.20
N ALA A 13 29.40 -14.11 -3.23
CA ALA A 13 28.18 -13.82 -3.99
C ALA A 13 26.91 -13.90 -3.11
N VAL A 14 26.80 -14.90 -2.21
CA VAL A 14 25.70 -15.01 -1.25
C VAL A 14 25.59 -13.77 -0.37
N PHE A 15 26.72 -13.35 0.24
CA PHE A 15 26.74 -12.20 1.13
C PHE A 15 26.49 -10.88 0.39
N THR A 16 27.00 -10.75 -0.83
CA THR A 16 26.69 -9.60 -1.68
C THR A 16 25.17 -9.51 -1.96
N GLY A 17 24.57 -10.62 -2.36
CA GLY A 17 23.14 -10.71 -2.54
C GLY A 17 22.36 -10.37 -1.26
N LEU A 18 22.74 -10.96 -0.13
CA LEU A 18 22.14 -10.71 1.18
C LEU A 18 22.18 -9.22 1.55
N ALA A 19 23.34 -8.58 1.40
CA ALA A 19 23.51 -7.15 1.67
C ALA A 19 22.62 -6.28 0.77
N LEU A 20 22.55 -6.61 -0.52
CA LEU A 20 21.64 -5.94 -1.46
C LEU A 20 20.17 -6.11 -1.05
N GLY A 21 19.75 -7.31 -0.69
CA GLY A 21 18.39 -7.62 -0.26
C GLY A 21 18.00 -6.85 1.01
N ILE A 22 18.87 -6.80 2.01
CA ILE A 22 18.64 -6.06 3.25
C ILE A 22 18.59 -4.54 3.00
N SER A 23 19.50 -4.00 2.19
CA SER A 23 19.65 -2.55 1.99
C SER A 23 18.59 -1.96 1.05
N PHE A 24 18.28 -2.66 -0.02
CA PHE A 24 17.36 -2.16 -1.07
C PHE A 24 15.96 -2.78 -1.00
N GLY A 25 15.81 -3.99 -0.45
CA GLY A 25 14.54 -4.67 -0.34
C GLY A 25 13.43 -3.84 0.31
N PRO A 26 13.64 -3.25 1.50
CA PRO A 26 12.64 -2.39 2.14
C PRO A 26 12.26 -1.14 1.34
N LYS A 27 13.19 -0.62 0.52
CA LYS A 27 12.94 0.56 -0.33
C LYS A 27 12.15 0.20 -1.58
N VAL A 28 12.57 -0.86 -2.28
CA VAL A 28 11.93 -1.34 -3.53
C VAL A 28 10.55 -1.91 -3.25
N PHE A 29 10.37 -2.62 -2.14
CA PHE A 29 9.12 -3.26 -1.76
C PHE A 29 8.40 -2.54 -0.61
N ALA A 30 8.63 -1.24 -0.42
CA ALA A 30 8.05 -0.45 0.67
C ALA A 30 6.51 -0.51 0.73
N GLN A 31 5.87 -0.69 -0.41
CA GLN A 31 4.40 -0.72 -0.56
C GLN A 31 3.79 -2.12 -0.50
N PHE A 32 4.63 -3.16 -0.52
CA PHE A 32 4.14 -4.54 -0.40
C PHE A 32 3.71 -4.85 1.03
N SER A 33 2.66 -5.66 1.18
CA SER A 33 2.34 -6.27 2.47
C SER A 33 3.55 -7.05 2.97
N ARG A 34 4.07 -6.69 4.14
CA ARG A 34 5.25 -7.34 4.74
C ARG A 34 5.03 -8.83 4.94
N ARG A 35 3.80 -9.23 5.29
CA ARG A 35 3.42 -10.64 5.49
C ARG A 35 3.52 -11.43 4.18
N ARG A 36 2.99 -10.90 3.09
CA ARG A 36 3.07 -11.52 1.76
C ARG A 36 4.50 -11.52 1.22
N LEU A 37 5.23 -10.42 1.41
CA LEU A 37 6.61 -10.28 0.97
C LEU A 37 7.52 -11.30 1.65
N PHE A 38 7.35 -11.54 2.96
CA PHE A 38 8.10 -12.56 3.70
C PHE A 38 7.93 -13.94 3.08
N GLY A 39 6.68 -14.42 2.93
CA GLY A 39 6.41 -15.74 2.37
C GLY A 39 6.87 -15.88 0.92
N ALA A 40 6.64 -14.85 0.09
CA ALA A 40 7.06 -14.85 -1.31
C ALA A 40 8.59 -14.87 -1.47
N SER A 41 9.31 -14.01 -0.75
CA SER A 41 10.78 -13.96 -0.83
C SER A 41 11.41 -15.25 -0.31
N LEU A 42 10.85 -15.85 0.73
CA LEU A 42 11.28 -17.16 1.22
C LEU A 42 11.07 -18.27 0.18
N ALA A 43 9.90 -18.30 -0.47
CA ALA A 43 9.60 -19.26 -1.53
C ALA A 43 10.52 -19.10 -2.75
N ILE A 44 10.78 -17.84 -3.18
CA ILE A 44 11.64 -17.55 -4.33
C ILE A 44 13.09 -17.92 -4.01
N SER A 45 13.63 -17.55 -2.84
CA SER A 45 15.01 -17.91 -2.46
C SER A 45 15.19 -19.43 -2.39
N SER A 46 14.19 -20.15 -1.87
CA SER A 46 14.20 -21.62 -1.82
C SER A 46 14.08 -22.26 -3.20
N PHE A 47 13.27 -21.69 -4.10
CA PHE A 47 13.21 -22.12 -5.49
C PHE A 47 14.57 -21.92 -6.20
N LEU A 48 15.20 -20.77 -5.98
CA LEU A 48 16.55 -20.52 -6.53
C LEU A 48 17.59 -21.52 -5.99
N LEU A 49 17.43 -21.99 -4.74
CA LEU A 49 18.26 -23.05 -4.19
C LEU A 49 18.06 -24.40 -4.91
N VAL A 50 16.80 -24.73 -5.27
CA VAL A 50 16.50 -25.91 -6.10
C VAL A 50 17.16 -25.77 -7.48
N VAL A 51 17.02 -24.61 -8.12
CA VAL A 51 17.65 -24.35 -9.43
C VAL A 51 19.18 -24.46 -9.33
N LEU A 52 19.78 -23.84 -8.30
CA LEU A 52 21.22 -23.87 -8.07
C LEU A 52 21.76 -25.30 -7.95
N SER A 53 21.02 -26.20 -7.29
CA SER A 53 21.42 -27.60 -7.12
C SER A 53 21.56 -28.39 -8.44
N LEU A 54 20.92 -27.92 -9.50
CA LEU A 54 20.94 -28.53 -10.84
C LEU A 54 21.94 -27.89 -11.79
N VAL A 55 22.48 -26.72 -11.45
CA VAL A 55 23.36 -25.93 -12.32
C VAL A 55 24.80 -26.41 -12.18
N LEU A 56 25.42 -26.71 -13.33
CA LEU A 56 26.82 -27.14 -13.43
C LEU A 56 27.77 -26.00 -13.87
N ASN A 57 27.24 -24.92 -14.38
CA ASN A 57 28.03 -23.77 -14.86
C ASN A 57 28.26 -22.78 -13.72
N LEU A 58 29.53 -22.51 -13.41
CA LEU A 58 29.93 -21.62 -12.30
C LEU A 58 29.43 -20.18 -12.48
N VAL A 59 29.47 -19.65 -13.71
CA VAL A 59 29.04 -18.27 -13.96
C VAL A 59 27.54 -18.12 -13.71
N LEU A 60 26.75 -19.07 -14.22
CA LEU A 60 25.31 -19.08 -13.96
C LEU A 60 25.01 -19.29 -12.47
N ALA A 61 25.77 -20.15 -11.80
CA ALA A 61 25.65 -20.38 -10.36
C ALA A 61 25.88 -19.09 -9.56
N ILE A 62 26.86 -18.26 -9.91
CA ILE A 62 27.13 -16.97 -9.25
C ILE A 62 25.91 -16.05 -9.35
N PHE A 63 25.31 -15.89 -10.53
CA PHE A 63 24.12 -15.06 -10.70
C PHE A 63 22.93 -15.56 -9.87
N ILE A 64 22.69 -16.88 -9.87
CA ILE A 64 21.61 -17.49 -9.09
C ILE A 64 21.85 -17.28 -7.60
N VAL A 65 23.08 -17.43 -7.14
CA VAL A 65 23.46 -17.26 -5.73
C VAL A 65 23.29 -15.82 -5.26
N VAL A 66 23.63 -14.81 -6.08
CA VAL A 66 23.38 -13.40 -5.76
C VAL A 66 21.88 -13.15 -5.62
N LEU A 67 21.05 -13.64 -6.54
CA LEU A 67 19.60 -13.52 -6.47
C LEU A 67 19.02 -14.24 -5.25
N LEU A 68 19.47 -15.45 -4.98
CA LEU A 68 19.12 -16.24 -3.79
C LEU A 68 19.41 -15.45 -2.52
N GLY A 69 20.62 -14.91 -2.41
CA GLY A 69 21.03 -14.07 -1.30
C GLY A 69 20.14 -12.83 -1.15
N ALA A 70 19.81 -12.16 -2.25
CA ALA A 70 18.97 -10.97 -2.21
C ALA A 70 17.55 -11.29 -1.68
N PHE A 71 16.90 -12.33 -2.17
CA PHE A 71 15.57 -12.72 -1.66
C PHE A 71 15.64 -13.27 -0.22
N ALA A 72 16.70 -13.96 0.16
CA ALA A 72 16.93 -14.36 1.55
C ALA A 72 17.09 -13.14 2.47
N GLY A 73 17.82 -12.11 2.02
CA GLY A 73 17.97 -10.83 2.73
C GLY A 73 16.66 -10.08 2.91
N ILE A 74 15.81 -10.04 1.87
CA ILE A 74 14.48 -9.47 1.95
C ILE A 74 13.62 -10.22 2.97
N SER A 75 13.63 -11.55 2.91
CA SER A 75 12.90 -12.40 3.88
C SER A 75 13.36 -12.15 5.30
N TRP A 76 14.70 -12.08 5.50
CA TRP A 76 15.31 -11.82 6.80
C TRP A 76 14.84 -10.49 7.40
N VAL A 77 15.04 -9.37 6.69
CA VAL A 77 14.70 -8.04 7.21
C VAL A 77 13.18 -7.89 7.41
N THR A 78 12.39 -8.48 6.53
CA THR A 78 10.93 -8.43 6.64
C THR A 78 10.43 -9.22 7.85
N GLY A 79 10.98 -10.42 8.09
CA GLY A 79 10.63 -11.25 9.25
C GLY A 79 10.94 -10.57 10.58
N PHE A 80 12.16 -9.99 10.72
CA PHE A 80 12.52 -9.24 11.92
C PHE A 80 11.70 -7.98 12.12
N THR A 81 11.35 -7.27 11.04
CA THR A 81 10.48 -6.09 11.13
C THR A 81 9.07 -6.45 11.58
N MET A 82 8.50 -7.54 11.06
CA MET A 82 7.18 -8.04 11.49
C MET A 82 7.19 -8.43 12.97
N LEU A 83 8.22 -9.17 13.40
CA LEU A 83 8.37 -9.54 14.79
C LEU A 83 8.42 -8.31 15.71
N GLY A 84 9.17 -7.28 15.31
CA GLY A 84 9.26 -6.03 16.06
C GLY A 84 7.97 -5.22 16.15
N MET A 85 7.05 -5.43 15.21
CA MET A 85 5.74 -4.75 15.19
C MET A 85 4.63 -5.49 15.97
N GLU A 86 4.73 -6.81 16.07
CA GLU A 86 3.69 -7.64 16.70
C GLU A 86 3.97 -7.91 18.19
N VAL A 87 5.21 -7.73 18.62
CA VAL A 87 5.63 -8.01 20.00
C VAL A 87 5.54 -6.75 20.86
N ALA A 88 4.86 -6.86 22.02
CA ALA A 88 4.76 -5.79 23.01
C ALA A 88 6.15 -5.34 23.52
N ASP A 89 6.30 -4.04 23.81
CA ASP A 89 7.59 -3.43 24.17
C ASP A 89 8.26 -4.09 25.38
N GLU A 90 7.47 -4.52 26.38
CA GLU A 90 7.96 -5.12 27.61
C GLU A 90 8.69 -6.47 27.40
N VAL A 91 8.29 -7.22 26.36
CA VAL A 91 8.87 -8.56 26.09
C VAL A 91 9.72 -8.60 24.82
N ARG A 92 9.79 -7.49 24.08
CA ARG A 92 10.48 -7.40 22.79
C ARG A 92 11.93 -7.88 22.87
N GLY A 93 12.71 -7.41 23.83
CA GLY A 93 14.11 -7.80 23.99
C GLY A 93 14.29 -9.30 24.20
N ARG A 94 13.46 -9.93 25.05
CA ARG A 94 13.49 -11.37 25.31
C ARG A 94 13.11 -12.18 24.08
N THR A 95 12.09 -11.76 23.35
CA THR A 95 11.64 -12.42 22.12
C THR A 95 12.71 -12.38 21.04
N PHE A 96 13.36 -11.22 20.82
CA PHE A 96 14.46 -11.11 19.87
C PHE A 96 15.66 -11.99 20.27
N ALA A 97 16.03 -12.01 21.56
CA ALA A 97 17.12 -12.86 22.05
C ALA A 97 16.79 -14.35 21.85
N TYR A 98 15.55 -14.76 22.10
CA TYR A 98 15.10 -16.14 21.89
C TYR A 98 15.17 -16.53 20.40
N VAL A 99 14.62 -15.71 19.49
CA VAL A 99 14.67 -15.95 18.04
C VAL A 99 16.11 -16.01 17.54
N GLN A 100 16.98 -15.09 17.97
CA GLN A 100 18.41 -15.10 17.64
C GLN A 100 19.09 -16.38 18.11
N SER A 101 18.75 -16.86 19.29
CA SER A 101 19.30 -18.12 19.82
C SER A 101 18.83 -19.32 18.99
N LEU A 102 17.55 -19.37 18.61
CA LEU A 102 17.02 -20.42 17.72
C LEU A 102 17.73 -20.41 16.35
N VAL A 103 17.96 -19.24 15.78
CA VAL A 103 18.68 -19.10 14.51
C VAL A 103 20.10 -19.63 14.64
N ARG A 104 20.82 -19.32 15.72
CA ARG A 104 22.19 -19.83 15.96
C ARG A 104 22.21 -21.34 16.12
N VAL A 105 21.30 -21.90 16.91
CA VAL A 105 21.18 -23.35 17.09
C VAL A 105 20.86 -24.03 15.76
N SER A 106 19.93 -23.49 14.98
CA SER A 106 19.59 -24.02 13.65
C SER A 106 20.79 -23.99 12.70
N LEU A 107 21.56 -22.91 12.71
CA LEU A 107 22.80 -22.79 11.92
C LEU A 107 23.84 -23.89 12.29
N VAL A 108 24.07 -24.09 13.58
CA VAL A 108 24.99 -25.14 14.06
C VAL A 108 24.50 -26.52 13.61
N LEU A 109 23.21 -26.81 13.78
CA LEU A 109 22.63 -28.07 13.34
C LEU A 109 22.77 -28.30 11.84
N VAL A 110 22.47 -27.30 11.03
CA VAL A 110 22.59 -27.39 9.56
C VAL A 110 24.06 -27.61 9.17
N LEU A 111 25.01 -26.87 9.76
CA LEU A 111 26.44 -27.04 9.48
C LEU A 111 26.97 -28.42 9.88
N ALA A 112 26.42 -29.03 10.93
CA ALA A 112 26.80 -30.36 11.37
C ALA A 112 26.14 -31.47 10.51
N ILE A 113 24.86 -31.35 10.22
CA ILE A 113 24.05 -32.42 9.60
C ILE A 113 24.19 -32.41 8.07
N ALA A 114 24.19 -31.25 7.41
CA ALA A 114 24.19 -31.18 5.95
C ALA A 114 25.40 -31.90 5.30
N PRO A 115 26.63 -31.77 5.79
CA PRO A 115 27.79 -32.55 5.24
C PRO A 115 27.63 -34.05 5.43
N LEU A 116 27.09 -34.51 6.57
CA LEU A 116 26.82 -35.91 6.84
C LEU A 116 25.81 -36.51 5.88
N VAL A 117 24.70 -35.78 5.66
CA VAL A 117 23.67 -36.17 4.68
C VAL A 117 24.27 -36.22 3.26
N ALA A 118 25.04 -35.19 2.89
CA ALA A 118 25.71 -35.15 1.61
C ALA A 118 26.69 -36.32 1.41
N ALA A 119 27.45 -36.67 2.45
CA ALA A 119 28.36 -37.81 2.42
C ALA A 119 27.63 -39.15 2.31
N ALA A 120 26.52 -39.31 3.03
CA ALA A 120 25.69 -40.52 3.00
C ALA A 120 25.04 -40.74 1.63
N ILE A 121 24.59 -39.66 0.96
CA ILE A 121 23.99 -39.73 -0.40
C ILE A 121 25.07 -40.08 -1.43
N GLY A 122 26.28 -39.55 -1.31
CA GLY A 122 27.37 -39.83 -2.22
C GLY A 122 27.25 -39.21 -3.61
N LYS A 123 27.92 -39.80 -4.60
CA LYS A 123 27.91 -39.34 -5.99
C LYS A 123 27.03 -40.23 -6.83
N HIS A 124 26.18 -39.60 -7.68
CA HIS A 124 25.33 -40.31 -8.63
C HIS A 124 25.57 -39.79 -10.05
N THR A 125 25.83 -40.72 -10.98
CA THR A 125 26.06 -40.39 -12.38
C THR A 125 24.86 -40.84 -13.20
N PHE A 126 24.23 -39.88 -13.87
CA PHE A 126 23.14 -40.12 -14.79
C PHE A 126 23.71 -40.07 -16.21
N SER A 127 23.61 -41.20 -16.95
CA SER A 127 24.02 -41.28 -18.35
C SER A 127 22.82 -41.26 -19.26
N PHE A 128 22.79 -40.30 -20.18
CA PHE A 128 21.73 -40.18 -21.18
C PHE A 128 22.36 -40.19 -22.58
N ARG A 129 22.22 -41.30 -23.30
CA ARG A 129 22.80 -41.51 -24.62
C ARG A 129 24.30 -41.21 -24.69
N THR A 130 24.65 -39.97 -25.09
CA THR A 130 26.05 -39.54 -25.28
C THR A 130 26.56 -38.61 -24.19
N THR A 131 25.73 -38.23 -23.20
CA THR A 131 26.10 -37.28 -22.16
C THR A 131 25.93 -37.90 -20.78
N SER A 132 26.98 -37.84 -19.94
CA SER A 132 26.90 -38.23 -18.53
C SER A 132 27.02 -37.03 -17.64
N VAL A 133 26.10 -36.87 -16.69
CA VAL A 133 26.09 -35.81 -15.70
C VAL A 133 26.23 -36.43 -14.32
N THR A 134 27.21 -35.96 -13.55
CA THR A 134 27.46 -36.43 -12.18
C THR A 134 27.08 -35.38 -11.16
N TYR A 135 26.11 -35.71 -10.32
CA TYR A 135 25.74 -34.90 -9.17
C TYR A 135 26.34 -35.51 -7.88
N ASN A 136 26.84 -34.65 -7.02
CA ASN A 136 27.35 -35.05 -5.70
C ASN A 136 26.21 -34.97 -4.65
N GLY A 137 26.41 -35.59 -3.49
CA GLY A 137 25.41 -35.58 -2.41
C GLY A 137 25.05 -34.19 -1.92
N ALA A 138 25.92 -33.20 -2.06
CA ALA A 138 25.64 -31.81 -1.72
C ALA A 138 24.51 -31.22 -2.62
N ALA A 139 24.49 -31.54 -3.92
CA ALA A 139 23.45 -31.12 -4.84
C ALA A 139 22.08 -31.68 -4.42
N PHE A 140 22.01 -32.96 -4.06
CA PHE A 140 20.77 -33.59 -3.57
C PHE A 140 20.29 -33.00 -2.24
N THR A 141 21.23 -32.72 -1.31
CA THR A 141 20.92 -32.09 -0.04
C THR A 141 20.38 -30.67 -0.23
N MET A 142 20.98 -29.88 -1.13
CA MET A 142 20.51 -28.54 -1.47
C MET A 142 19.13 -28.59 -2.15
N PHE A 143 18.92 -29.57 -3.06
CA PHE A 143 17.63 -29.77 -3.72
C PHE A 143 16.52 -30.06 -2.72
N ALA A 144 16.74 -31.01 -1.80
CA ALA A 144 15.78 -31.36 -0.77
C ALA A 144 15.49 -30.18 0.18
N ALA A 145 16.55 -29.49 0.63
CA ALA A 145 16.40 -28.29 1.48
C ALA A 145 15.62 -27.18 0.76
N GLY A 146 15.87 -26.98 -0.54
CA GLY A 146 15.14 -26.01 -1.35
C GLY A 146 13.66 -26.37 -1.50
N LEU A 147 13.31 -27.63 -1.68
CA LEU A 147 11.90 -28.08 -1.73
C LEU A 147 11.18 -27.86 -0.40
N ILE A 148 11.82 -28.19 0.72
CA ILE A 148 11.28 -27.97 2.06
C ILE A 148 11.08 -26.46 2.30
N GLY A 149 12.09 -25.64 2.01
CA GLY A 149 12.00 -24.19 2.16
C GLY A 149 10.93 -23.56 1.29
N MET A 150 10.77 -24.05 0.04
CA MET A 150 9.72 -23.60 -0.88
C MET A 150 8.33 -23.94 -0.33
N ALA A 151 8.13 -25.15 0.19
CA ALA A 151 6.87 -25.54 0.82
C ALA A 151 6.53 -24.64 2.01
N VAL A 152 7.50 -24.39 2.89
CA VAL A 152 7.36 -23.48 4.04
C VAL A 152 7.04 -22.05 3.58
N GLY A 153 7.73 -21.55 2.54
CA GLY A 153 7.47 -20.23 1.97
C GLY A 153 6.06 -20.10 1.41
N ILE A 154 5.58 -21.10 0.66
CA ILE A 154 4.23 -21.13 0.11
C ILE A 154 3.17 -21.21 1.21
N ILE A 155 3.38 -22.04 2.24
CA ILE A 155 2.47 -22.17 3.38
C ILE A 155 2.42 -20.83 4.13
N SER A 156 3.57 -20.22 4.44
CA SER A 156 3.65 -18.90 5.08
C SER A 156 2.93 -17.83 4.25
N TYR A 157 3.14 -17.82 2.94
CA TYR A 157 2.45 -16.91 2.03
C TYR A 157 0.93 -17.08 2.07
N ARG A 158 0.44 -18.33 2.10
CA ARG A 158 -1.00 -18.63 2.15
C ARG A 158 -1.63 -18.29 3.51
N GLN A 159 -0.95 -18.59 4.60
CA GLN A 159 -1.44 -18.32 5.97
C GLN A 159 -1.44 -16.83 6.30
N MET A 160 -0.47 -16.07 5.78
CA MET A 160 -0.31 -14.64 6.02
C MET A 160 -1.02 -13.78 4.96
N ARG A 161 -2.00 -14.33 4.25
CA ARG A 161 -2.70 -13.68 3.15
C ARG A 161 -3.72 -12.68 3.68
N ASP A 162 -3.33 -11.41 3.72
CA ASP A 162 -4.15 -10.28 4.17
C ASP A 162 -5.06 -9.71 3.04
N ARG A 163 -4.88 -10.16 1.77
CA ARG A 163 -5.67 -9.71 0.60
C ARG A 163 -6.00 -10.90 -0.31
N PRO A 164 -7.20 -11.50 -0.20
CA PRO A 164 -7.53 -12.74 -0.89
C PRO A 164 -7.60 -12.65 -2.43
N ASN A 165 -7.82 -11.49 -3.01
CA ASN A 165 -8.14 -11.33 -4.45
C ASN A 165 -7.07 -10.64 -5.30
N VAL A 166 -5.86 -10.38 -4.78
CA VAL A 166 -4.80 -9.67 -5.52
C VAL A 166 -3.67 -10.64 -5.88
N SER A 167 -3.32 -10.74 -7.17
CA SER A 167 -2.21 -11.56 -7.66
C SER A 167 -0.86 -10.94 -7.32
N LEU A 168 0.17 -11.78 -7.00
CA LEU A 168 1.55 -11.31 -6.83
C LEU A 168 2.11 -10.65 -8.09
N TRP A 169 1.75 -11.19 -9.27
CA TRP A 169 2.23 -10.65 -10.54
C TRP A 169 1.72 -9.23 -10.81
N SER A 170 0.49 -8.91 -10.41
CA SER A 170 -0.01 -7.54 -10.52
C SER A 170 0.77 -6.58 -9.62
N ASP A 171 1.10 -7.00 -8.39
CA ASP A 171 1.88 -6.21 -7.44
C ASP A 171 3.32 -5.99 -7.95
N VAL A 172 3.98 -7.02 -8.51
CA VAL A 172 5.34 -6.93 -9.06
C VAL A 172 5.37 -6.11 -10.34
N LEU A 173 4.41 -6.31 -11.25
CA LEU A 173 4.39 -5.63 -12.54
C LEU A 173 4.15 -4.12 -12.39
N SER A 174 3.31 -3.74 -11.45
CA SER A 174 3.03 -2.35 -11.13
C SER A 174 4.21 -1.67 -10.40
N ALA A 175 4.92 -2.38 -9.51
CA ALA A 175 6.16 -1.89 -8.91
C ALA A 175 7.25 -1.64 -9.96
N LEU A 176 7.38 -2.53 -10.96
CA LEU A 176 8.35 -2.39 -12.05
C LEU A 176 8.01 -1.29 -13.05
N ARG A 177 6.73 -0.98 -13.22
CA ARG A 177 6.27 0.09 -14.14
C ARG A 177 6.35 1.49 -13.54
N GLY A 178 6.74 1.63 -12.29
CA GLY A 178 6.80 2.93 -11.61
C GLY A 178 5.42 3.52 -11.28
N ASP A 179 4.35 2.75 -11.49
CA ASP A 179 2.96 3.13 -11.18
C ASP A 179 2.69 2.97 -9.67
N LEU A 180 3.47 3.71 -8.87
CA LEU A 180 3.46 3.63 -7.41
C LEU A 180 2.15 4.10 -6.78
N GLY A 181 1.28 4.76 -7.54
CA GLY A 181 -0.06 5.17 -7.13
C GLY A 181 -1.17 4.14 -7.41
N ALA A 182 -0.97 3.24 -8.36
CA ALA A 182 -2.00 2.30 -8.81
C ALA A 182 -2.02 0.96 -8.06
N ILE A 183 -0.97 0.65 -7.26
CA ILE A 183 -0.79 -0.68 -6.67
C ILE A 183 -1.65 -0.93 -5.43
N THR A 184 -2.10 0.12 -4.77
CA THR A 184 -2.81 0.02 -3.50
C THR A 184 -4.32 0.10 -3.63
N GLY A 185 -4.87 -0.50 -4.65
CA GLY A 185 -6.26 -0.88 -4.50
C GLY A 185 -7.28 -0.15 -5.30
N ASN A 186 -7.13 0.05 -6.55
CA ASN A 186 -8.35 0.37 -7.28
C ASN A 186 -8.35 -0.14 -8.71
N ILE A 187 -8.39 -1.46 -8.86
CA ILE A 187 -9.12 -2.00 -10.01
C ILE A 187 -10.60 -2.00 -9.59
N THR A 188 -11.16 -0.83 -9.36
CA THR A 188 -12.60 -0.66 -9.28
C THR A 188 -13.12 -0.47 -10.70
N LYS A 189 -14.23 -1.12 -11.02
CA LYS A 189 -14.92 -0.93 -12.31
C LYS A 189 -15.48 0.49 -12.42
N GLY A 190 -15.81 1.10 -11.29
CA GLY A 190 -16.38 2.43 -11.15
C GLY A 190 -15.36 3.58 -11.13
N LEU A 191 -15.80 4.81 -11.28
CA LEU A 191 -15.02 6.04 -11.15
C LEU A 191 -15.28 6.68 -9.78
N PHE A 192 -14.19 7.01 -9.04
CA PHE A 192 -14.32 7.64 -7.74
C PHE A 192 -13.79 9.07 -7.78
N ILE A 193 -14.64 10.05 -7.45
CA ILE A 193 -14.34 11.48 -7.45
C ILE A 193 -14.63 12.05 -6.07
N SER A 194 -13.68 12.80 -5.48
CA SER A 194 -13.91 13.57 -4.27
C SER A 194 -13.88 15.06 -4.53
N PHE A 195 -14.73 15.79 -3.82
CA PHE A 195 -14.72 17.24 -3.77
C PHE A 195 -14.17 17.71 -2.44
N GLU A 196 -13.21 18.59 -2.49
CA GLU A 196 -12.48 19.14 -1.34
C GLU A 196 -12.45 20.67 -1.39
N GLY A 197 -12.06 21.28 -0.29
CA GLY A 197 -11.98 22.74 -0.18
C GLY A 197 -12.56 23.26 1.12
N GLY A 198 -12.32 24.55 1.42
CA GLY A 198 -12.77 25.23 2.62
C GLY A 198 -14.30 25.32 2.74
N GLU A 199 -14.74 25.90 3.83
CA GLU A 199 -16.15 26.16 4.06
C GLU A 199 -16.67 27.21 3.07
N GLY A 200 -17.95 27.12 2.70
CA GLY A 200 -18.57 28.06 1.75
C GLY A 200 -18.02 28.04 0.31
N ALA A 201 -17.14 27.10 -0.04
CA ALA A 201 -16.51 27.00 -1.37
C ALA A 201 -17.45 26.52 -2.49
N GLY A 202 -18.67 26.05 -2.16
CA GLY A 202 -19.67 25.64 -3.16
C GLY A 202 -19.60 24.15 -3.54
N LYS A 203 -18.95 23.31 -2.75
CA LYS A 203 -18.81 21.86 -2.99
C LYS A 203 -20.14 21.18 -3.29
N SER A 204 -21.13 21.34 -2.40
CA SER A 204 -22.43 20.68 -2.53
C SER A 204 -23.22 21.13 -3.78
N THR A 205 -22.97 22.33 -4.30
CA THR A 205 -23.55 22.81 -5.56
C THR A 205 -22.89 22.08 -6.73
N GLN A 206 -21.56 22.05 -6.78
CA GLN A 206 -20.82 21.45 -7.88
C GLN A 206 -20.95 19.92 -7.93
N THR A 207 -21.03 19.24 -6.76
CA THR A 207 -21.29 17.79 -6.72
C THR A 207 -22.64 17.42 -7.33
N LYS A 208 -23.70 18.23 -7.09
CA LYS A 208 -25.02 18.02 -7.69
C LYS A 208 -24.99 18.26 -9.20
N LEU A 209 -24.39 19.35 -9.65
CA LEU A 209 -24.29 19.66 -11.07
C LEU A 209 -23.51 18.60 -11.85
N LEU A 210 -22.39 18.11 -11.28
CA LEU A 210 -21.62 17.03 -11.89
C LEU A 210 -22.42 15.72 -11.92
N LYS A 211 -23.15 15.39 -10.85
CA LYS A 211 -24.05 14.23 -10.82
C LYS A 211 -25.06 14.31 -11.94
N ASP A 212 -25.80 15.43 -12.04
CA ASP A 212 -26.86 15.62 -13.04
C ASP A 212 -26.31 15.53 -14.47
N TRP A 213 -25.10 16.01 -14.70
CA TRP A 213 -24.43 15.90 -15.99
C TRP A 213 -24.05 14.44 -16.32
N LEU A 214 -23.44 13.70 -15.36
CA LEU A 214 -23.07 12.28 -15.55
C LEU A 214 -24.29 11.39 -15.79
N GLU A 215 -25.38 11.61 -15.05
CA GLU A 215 -26.65 10.88 -15.25
C GLU A 215 -27.22 11.11 -16.64
N LYS A 216 -27.12 12.34 -17.18
CA LYS A 216 -27.49 12.64 -18.57
C LYS A 216 -26.62 11.95 -19.62
N GLN A 217 -25.36 11.58 -19.25
CA GLN A 217 -24.48 10.76 -20.08
C GLN A 217 -24.75 9.25 -19.94
N GLY A 218 -25.74 8.84 -19.12
CA GLY A 218 -26.12 7.43 -18.92
C GLY A 218 -25.34 6.72 -17.82
N GLU A 219 -24.55 7.45 -17.01
CA GLU A 219 -23.82 6.86 -15.88
C GLU A 219 -24.73 6.69 -14.65
N THR A 220 -24.54 5.62 -13.89
CA THR A 220 -25.15 5.46 -12.57
C THR A 220 -24.28 6.16 -11.54
N VAL A 221 -24.84 7.15 -10.84
CA VAL A 221 -24.07 8.00 -9.91
C VAL A 221 -24.54 7.83 -8.47
N VAL A 222 -23.59 7.53 -7.58
CA VAL A 222 -23.80 7.55 -6.14
C VAL A 222 -23.18 8.83 -5.59
N LEU A 223 -24.04 9.77 -5.16
CA LEU A 223 -23.64 11.01 -4.50
C LEU A 223 -23.67 10.79 -2.99
N THR A 224 -22.53 11.03 -2.31
CA THR A 224 -22.38 10.82 -0.87
C THR A 224 -21.50 11.92 -0.24
N ARG A 225 -21.21 11.82 1.06
CA ARG A 225 -20.42 12.83 1.80
C ARG A 225 -19.73 12.22 3.02
N GLU A 226 -18.70 12.89 3.53
CA GLU A 226 -18.05 12.63 4.81
C GLU A 226 -17.92 13.91 5.67
N PRO A 227 -18.21 13.81 6.98
CA PRO A 227 -18.81 12.67 7.67
C PRO A 227 -20.33 12.61 7.40
N GLY A 228 -20.92 11.40 7.58
CA GLY A 228 -22.37 11.25 7.58
C GLY A 228 -22.96 10.65 6.30
N GLY A 229 -22.20 9.87 5.53
CA GLY A 229 -22.70 9.13 4.35
C GLY A 229 -23.49 7.86 4.69
N THR A 230 -23.63 7.50 5.97
CA THR A 230 -24.32 6.31 6.46
C THR A 230 -25.11 6.62 7.73
N THR A 231 -25.96 5.70 8.19
CA THR A 231 -26.69 5.87 9.47
C THR A 231 -25.71 6.02 10.64
N LEU A 232 -24.69 5.17 10.73
CA LEU A 232 -23.63 5.28 11.75
C LEU A 232 -22.86 6.58 11.57
N GLY A 233 -22.51 6.92 10.34
CA GLY A 233 -21.82 8.15 10.01
C GLY A 233 -22.56 9.40 10.44
N ASN A 234 -23.91 9.44 10.32
CA ASN A 234 -24.72 10.55 10.80
C ASN A 234 -24.63 10.71 12.33
N GLN A 235 -24.57 9.62 13.09
CA GLN A 235 -24.36 9.69 14.54
C GLN A 235 -22.98 10.25 14.89
N ILE A 236 -21.94 9.80 14.20
CA ILE A 236 -20.58 10.32 14.36
C ILE A 236 -20.52 11.81 13.96
N ARG A 237 -21.19 12.19 12.86
CA ARG A 237 -21.28 13.58 12.43
C ARG A 237 -21.89 14.49 13.49
N GLN A 238 -22.97 14.06 14.15
CA GLN A 238 -23.58 14.82 15.24
C GLN A 238 -22.58 15.08 16.35
N ILE A 239 -21.83 14.05 16.78
CA ILE A 239 -20.80 14.22 17.81
C ILE A 239 -19.70 15.19 17.36
N LEU A 240 -19.24 15.05 16.12
CA LEU A 240 -18.12 15.83 15.58
C LEU A 240 -18.44 17.32 15.38
N LEU A 241 -19.66 17.64 14.98
CA LEU A 241 -20.06 18.99 14.53
C LEU A 241 -20.92 19.76 15.54
N ASP A 242 -21.51 19.09 16.54
CA ASP A 242 -22.32 19.75 17.56
C ASP A 242 -21.43 20.60 18.48
N ASN A 243 -21.78 21.88 18.59
CA ASN A 243 -21.12 22.83 19.48
C ASN A 243 -21.23 22.44 20.97
N ASN A 244 -22.26 21.64 21.35
CA ASN A 244 -22.46 21.17 22.71
C ASN A 244 -21.62 19.95 23.08
N THR A 245 -20.95 19.31 22.15
CA THR A 245 -20.06 18.16 22.44
C THR A 245 -18.87 18.55 23.32
N GLY A 246 -18.55 19.84 23.40
CA GLY A 246 -17.39 20.31 24.14
C GLY A 246 -16.08 20.10 23.39
N VAL A 247 -14.96 20.12 24.12
CA VAL A 247 -13.63 19.98 23.56
C VAL A 247 -13.32 18.53 23.23
N ILE A 248 -13.11 18.24 21.96
CA ILE A 248 -12.66 16.92 21.49
C ILE A 248 -11.13 16.99 21.31
N SER A 249 -10.39 16.00 21.84
CA SER A 249 -8.95 15.95 21.62
C SER A 249 -8.63 15.75 20.12
N PRO A 250 -7.56 16.34 19.57
CA PRO A 250 -7.23 16.22 18.14
C PRO A 250 -7.16 14.76 17.63
N ARG A 251 -6.59 13.85 18.43
CA ARG A 251 -6.51 12.43 18.07
C ARG A 251 -7.88 11.75 18.10
N SER A 252 -8.74 12.04 19.08
CA SER A 252 -10.10 11.51 19.13
C SER A 252 -10.92 11.98 17.93
N GLU A 253 -10.79 13.26 17.55
CA GLU A 253 -11.44 13.84 16.38
C GLU A 253 -11.00 13.08 15.10
N ALA A 254 -9.69 12.91 14.89
CA ALA A 254 -9.14 12.19 13.75
C ALA A 254 -9.59 10.71 13.69
N LEU A 255 -9.67 10.03 14.83
CA LEU A 255 -10.14 8.64 14.91
C LEU A 255 -11.63 8.52 14.60
N MET A 256 -12.46 9.46 15.04
CA MET A 256 -13.90 9.45 14.71
C MET A 256 -14.13 9.69 13.22
N TYR A 257 -13.40 10.61 12.58
CA TYR A 257 -13.43 10.75 11.12
C TYR A 257 -12.97 9.48 10.40
N ALA A 258 -11.93 8.82 10.91
CA ALA A 258 -11.46 7.56 10.34
C ALA A 258 -12.48 6.41 10.52
N ALA A 259 -13.21 6.36 11.64
CA ALA A 259 -14.26 5.36 11.89
C ALA A 259 -15.47 5.56 10.95
N ASP A 260 -15.94 6.81 10.79
CA ASP A 260 -16.99 7.15 9.80
C ASP A 260 -16.56 6.70 8.40
N ARG A 261 -15.36 7.08 7.98
CA ARG A 261 -14.81 6.76 6.67
C ARG A 261 -14.68 5.27 6.42
N ALA A 262 -14.18 4.51 7.41
CA ALA A 262 -14.04 3.06 7.28
C ALA A 262 -15.40 2.39 7.00
N HIS A 263 -16.44 2.78 7.75
CA HIS A 263 -17.78 2.24 7.56
C HIS A 263 -18.40 2.72 6.24
N HIS A 264 -18.19 3.97 5.85
CA HIS A 264 -18.66 4.55 4.61
C HIS A 264 -18.06 3.84 3.38
N VAL A 265 -16.75 3.62 3.37
CA VAL A 265 -16.07 2.86 2.31
C VAL A 265 -16.61 1.45 2.21
N TYR A 266 -16.73 0.75 3.33
CA TYR A 266 -17.22 -0.63 3.38
C TYR A 266 -18.66 -0.77 2.87
N SER A 267 -19.57 0.12 3.32
CA SER A 267 -21.01 -0.06 3.12
C SER A 267 -21.57 0.66 1.88
N VAL A 268 -20.90 1.71 1.39
CA VAL A 268 -21.42 2.55 0.28
C VAL A 268 -20.44 2.63 -0.87
N ILE A 269 -19.20 3.12 -0.65
CA ILE A 269 -18.33 3.50 -1.75
C ILE A 269 -17.85 2.25 -2.51
N ARG A 270 -17.26 1.27 -1.81
CA ARG A 270 -16.70 0.08 -2.45
C ARG A 270 -17.78 -0.75 -3.19
N PRO A 271 -18.95 -1.05 -2.61
CA PRO A 271 -20.00 -1.75 -3.34
C PRO A 271 -20.47 -1.04 -4.61
N ALA A 272 -20.54 0.30 -4.59
CA ALA A 272 -20.91 1.08 -5.77
C ALA A 272 -19.83 1.01 -6.87
N LEU A 273 -18.56 1.19 -6.48
CA LEU A 273 -17.43 1.10 -7.40
C LEU A 273 -17.28 -0.30 -8.02
N ASP A 274 -17.58 -1.36 -7.25
CA ASP A 274 -17.53 -2.75 -7.73
C ASP A 274 -18.63 -3.05 -8.75
N ARG A 275 -19.80 -2.39 -8.65
CA ARG A 275 -20.85 -2.45 -9.68
C ARG A 275 -20.49 -1.69 -10.96
N GLY A 276 -19.50 -0.79 -10.89
CA GLY A 276 -19.12 0.08 -12.00
C GLY A 276 -19.73 1.47 -11.94
N ASP A 277 -20.41 1.82 -10.84
CA ASP A 277 -21.03 3.13 -10.66
C ASP A 277 -19.97 4.25 -10.53
N VAL A 278 -20.35 5.47 -10.83
CA VAL A 278 -19.58 6.67 -10.51
C VAL A 278 -19.91 7.09 -9.08
N VAL A 279 -18.92 7.18 -8.21
CA VAL A 279 -19.09 7.68 -6.84
C VAL A 279 -18.54 9.08 -6.75
N ILE A 280 -19.38 10.03 -6.29
CA ILE A 280 -19.01 11.40 -5.97
C ILE A 280 -19.18 11.60 -4.46
N THR A 281 -18.11 12.00 -3.78
CA THR A 281 -18.16 12.32 -2.34
C THR A 281 -17.84 13.80 -2.09
N ASP A 282 -18.64 14.45 -1.22
CA ASP A 282 -18.29 15.74 -0.62
C ASP A 282 -17.43 15.45 0.60
N ARG A 283 -16.13 15.69 0.48
CA ARG A 283 -15.03 15.38 1.40
C ARG A 283 -14.63 13.89 1.45
N TYR A 284 -13.34 13.65 1.68
CA TYR A 284 -12.75 12.33 1.87
C TYR A 284 -11.45 12.42 2.69
N ILE A 285 -10.45 11.57 2.40
CA ILE A 285 -9.16 11.50 3.12
C ILE A 285 -8.46 12.87 3.22
N ASP A 286 -8.48 13.62 2.12
CA ASP A 286 -7.73 14.88 2.00
C ASP A 286 -8.28 15.93 2.98
N SER A 287 -9.59 15.93 3.27
CA SER A 287 -10.16 16.72 4.36
C SER A 287 -9.55 16.39 5.72
N SER A 288 -9.37 15.13 6.07
CA SER A 288 -8.74 14.79 7.35
C SER A 288 -7.28 15.23 7.44
N ILE A 289 -6.52 15.10 6.35
CA ILE A 289 -5.13 15.56 6.30
C ILE A 289 -5.07 17.07 6.51
N ALA A 290 -5.96 17.82 5.86
CA ALA A 290 -6.01 19.27 5.98
C ALA A 290 -6.51 19.72 7.36
N TYR A 291 -7.64 19.22 7.85
CA TYR A 291 -8.28 19.68 9.09
C TYR A 291 -7.61 19.12 10.34
N GLN A 292 -7.49 17.79 10.46
CA GLN A 292 -6.91 17.15 11.64
C GLN A 292 -5.37 17.16 11.61
N GLY A 293 -4.78 17.14 10.40
CA GLY A 293 -3.33 17.31 10.24
C GLY A 293 -2.93 18.76 10.43
N ALA A 294 -2.94 19.56 9.38
CA ALA A 294 -2.44 20.95 9.40
C ALA A 294 -3.27 21.87 10.29
N GLY A 295 -4.60 21.75 10.31
CA GLY A 295 -5.50 22.55 11.14
C GLY A 295 -5.28 22.31 12.64
N ARG A 296 -5.30 21.07 13.11
CA ARG A 296 -5.15 20.64 14.52
C ARG A 296 -3.71 20.39 14.97
N VAL A 297 -2.73 20.65 14.11
CA VAL A 297 -1.30 20.47 14.43
C VAL A 297 -0.92 19.01 14.76
N LEU A 298 -1.65 18.03 14.19
CA LEU A 298 -1.19 16.66 14.12
C LEU A 298 -0.23 16.50 12.94
N LEU A 299 0.64 15.49 12.99
CA LEU A 299 1.48 15.19 11.84
C LEU A 299 0.61 14.71 10.65
N PRO A 300 0.61 15.40 9.49
CA PRO A 300 -0.19 15.00 8.32
C PRO A 300 0.06 13.55 7.90
N SER A 301 1.30 13.06 8.08
CA SER A 301 1.68 11.67 7.81
C SER A 301 1.00 10.65 8.73
N GLU A 302 0.73 10.99 10.00
CA GLU A 302 -0.01 10.11 10.92
C GLU A 302 -1.48 10.04 10.52
N VAL A 303 -2.10 11.18 10.25
CA VAL A 303 -3.50 11.26 9.80
C VAL A 303 -3.68 10.53 8.47
N SER A 304 -2.76 10.71 7.52
CA SER A 304 -2.75 10.01 6.25
C SER A 304 -2.63 8.48 6.42
N ARG A 305 -1.81 8.00 7.35
CA ARG A 305 -1.64 6.57 7.63
C ARG A 305 -2.91 5.95 8.21
N ILE A 306 -3.53 6.63 9.19
CA ILE A 306 -4.81 6.17 9.80
C ILE A 306 -5.91 6.16 8.73
N SER A 307 -6.02 7.21 7.93
CA SER A 307 -7.01 7.30 6.85
C SER A 307 -6.83 6.21 5.80
N ARG A 308 -5.60 5.94 5.37
CA ARG A 308 -5.30 4.83 4.43
C ARG A 308 -5.63 3.47 5.01
N TRP A 309 -5.36 3.25 6.29
CA TRP A 309 -5.76 2.01 6.97
C TRP A 309 -7.28 1.86 6.99
N ALA A 310 -8.02 2.93 7.35
CA ALA A 310 -9.46 2.95 7.42
C ALA A 310 -10.15 2.69 6.06
N THR A 311 -9.52 3.08 4.95
CA THR A 311 -10.07 2.95 3.59
C THR A 311 -9.53 1.76 2.81
N GLU A 312 -8.69 0.92 3.43
CA GLU A 312 -7.92 -0.10 2.71
C GLU A 312 -7.15 0.49 1.51
N SER A 313 -6.63 1.72 1.70
CA SER A 313 -5.92 2.50 0.68
C SER A 313 -6.77 2.87 -0.55
N LEU A 314 -8.10 2.87 -0.45
CA LEU A 314 -8.97 3.36 -1.51
C LEU A 314 -8.76 4.87 -1.66
N THR A 315 -8.35 5.32 -2.84
CA THR A 315 -8.14 6.74 -3.17
C THR A 315 -9.01 7.16 -4.35
N PRO A 316 -9.47 8.42 -4.39
CA PRO A 316 -10.18 8.94 -5.55
C PRO A 316 -9.31 8.93 -6.81
N SER A 317 -9.92 8.66 -7.96
CA SER A 317 -9.30 8.82 -9.28
C SER A 317 -9.07 10.30 -9.62
N LEU A 318 -9.90 11.18 -9.08
CA LEU A 318 -9.80 12.62 -9.18
C LEU A 318 -10.26 13.27 -7.88
N THR A 319 -9.48 14.19 -7.35
CA THR A 319 -9.86 15.08 -6.27
C THR A 319 -9.99 16.50 -6.80
N ILE A 320 -11.16 17.09 -6.66
CA ILE A 320 -11.46 18.45 -7.11
C ILE A 320 -11.40 19.38 -5.89
N ILE A 321 -10.44 20.28 -5.87
CA ILE A 321 -10.27 21.28 -4.84
C ILE A 321 -10.91 22.61 -5.30
N LEU A 322 -11.95 23.04 -4.61
CA LEU A 322 -12.53 24.36 -4.78
C LEU A 322 -11.77 25.34 -3.90
N ASP A 323 -10.81 26.04 -4.50
CA ASP A 323 -9.97 26.99 -3.78
C ASP A 323 -10.68 28.32 -3.58
N LEU A 324 -10.91 28.66 -2.30
CA LEU A 324 -11.55 29.91 -1.88
C LEU A 324 -10.78 30.46 -0.67
N PRO A 325 -10.41 31.76 -0.65
CA PRO A 325 -9.89 32.40 0.56
C PRO A 325 -10.83 32.16 1.75
N ALA A 326 -10.26 31.77 2.89
CA ALA A 326 -11.04 31.36 4.06
C ALA A 326 -12.01 32.46 4.56
N GLU A 327 -11.59 33.71 4.53
CA GLU A 327 -12.42 34.86 4.89
C GLU A 327 -13.69 34.96 4.04
N ILE A 328 -13.58 34.76 2.73
CA ILE A 328 -14.73 34.80 1.82
C ILE A 328 -15.66 33.62 2.08
N GLY A 329 -15.10 32.43 2.30
CA GLY A 329 -15.86 31.21 2.55
C GLY A 329 -16.68 31.28 3.84
N LEU A 330 -16.04 31.67 4.94
CA LEU A 330 -16.69 31.85 6.23
C LEU A 330 -17.76 32.95 6.19
N GLY A 331 -17.54 34.04 5.44
CA GLY A 331 -18.51 35.09 5.25
C GLY A 331 -19.81 34.69 4.53
N ARG A 332 -19.82 33.53 3.87
CA ARG A 332 -21.02 32.97 3.21
C ARG A 332 -21.89 32.10 4.15
N LEU A 333 -21.38 31.78 5.36
CA LEU A 333 -22.10 30.94 6.32
C LEU A 333 -23.09 31.77 7.16
N HIS A 334 -24.29 31.23 7.37
CA HIS A 334 -25.30 31.86 8.22
C HIS A 334 -25.30 31.32 9.65
N THR A 335 -24.88 30.06 9.82
CA THR A 335 -24.73 29.40 11.11
C THR A 335 -23.41 28.61 11.06
N THR A 336 -22.73 28.53 12.20
CA THR A 336 -21.43 27.83 12.28
C THR A 336 -21.54 26.61 13.16
N ASP A 337 -21.01 25.51 12.69
CA ASP A 337 -20.74 24.32 13.49
C ASP A 337 -19.42 24.45 14.26
N ARG A 338 -19.05 23.40 15.02
CA ARG A 338 -17.85 23.39 15.87
C ARG A 338 -16.55 23.62 15.08
N LEU A 339 -16.45 23.11 13.84
CA LEU A 339 -15.26 23.30 13.00
C LEU A 339 -15.29 24.66 12.29
N GLU A 340 -16.45 25.09 11.84
CA GLU A 340 -16.63 26.39 11.21
C GLU A 340 -16.41 27.56 12.18
N SER A 341 -16.58 27.31 13.49
CA SER A 341 -16.31 28.28 14.57
C SER A 341 -14.82 28.44 14.90
N GLU A 342 -13.93 27.66 14.30
CA GLU A 342 -12.49 27.81 14.50
C GLU A 342 -11.97 29.16 13.94
N PRO A 343 -10.88 29.71 14.49
CA PRO A 343 -10.37 31.00 14.05
C PRO A 343 -9.86 30.96 12.59
N LEU A 344 -9.87 32.13 11.94
CA LEU A 344 -9.52 32.29 10.53
C LEU A 344 -8.16 31.64 10.16
N ASN A 345 -7.17 31.74 11.03
CA ASN A 345 -5.85 31.15 10.81
C ASN A 345 -5.87 29.60 10.76
N PHE A 346 -6.85 28.95 11.39
CA PHE A 346 -7.08 27.51 11.24
C PHE A 346 -7.52 27.18 9.81
N HIS A 347 -8.51 27.88 9.31
CA HIS A 347 -9.06 27.68 7.96
C HIS A 347 -8.04 28.02 6.86
N GLU A 348 -7.17 29.02 7.10
CA GLU A 348 -6.11 29.35 6.15
C GLU A 348 -5.02 28.25 6.11
N ARG A 349 -4.67 27.63 7.24
CA ARG A 349 -3.78 26.46 7.26
C ARG A 349 -4.40 25.27 6.52
N VAL A 350 -5.70 25.03 6.69
CA VAL A 350 -6.45 23.99 5.97
C VAL A 350 -6.40 24.23 4.46
N ARG A 351 -6.67 25.46 4.02
CA ARG A 351 -6.58 25.86 2.62
C ARG A 351 -5.20 25.62 2.05
N GLN A 352 -4.16 26.07 2.76
CA GLN A 352 -2.79 25.91 2.31
C GLN A 352 -2.40 24.45 2.17
N GLU A 353 -2.87 23.58 3.06
CA GLU A 353 -2.58 22.15 2.98
C GLU A 353 -3.24 21.48 1.77
N TYR A 354 -4.45 21.87 1.40
CA TYR A 354 -5.07 21.42 0.14
C TYR A 354 -4.22 21.79 -1.08
N LEU A 355 -3.71 23.01 -1.13
CA LEU A 355 -2.85 23.47 -2.23
C LEU A 355 -1.50 22.73 -2.24
N ASN A 356 -0.91 22.45 -1.07
CA ASN A 356 0.31 21.67 -0.94
C ASN A 356 0.11 20.24 -1.48
N MET A 357 -0.99 19.57 -1.13
CA MET A 357 -1.31 18.24 -1.64
C MET A 357 -1.46 18.24 -3.17
N ALA A 358 -2.11 19.26 -3.73
CA ALA A 358 -2.26 19.39 -5.18
C ALA A 358 -0.93 19.60 -5.91
N GLN A 359 0.02 20.32 -5.31
CA GLN A 359 1.36 20.49 -5.90
C GLN A 359 2.17 19.19 -5.91
N ILE A 360 1.96 18.30 -4.92
CA ILE A 360 2.68 17.02 -4.82
C ILE A 360 2.19 16.01 -5.87
N ASP A 361 0.89 16.01 -6.20
CA ASP A 361 0.28 15.03 -7.12
C ASP A 361 -0.69 15.73 -8.11
N PRO A 362 -0.18 16.57 -9.06
CA PRO A 362 -1.01 17.36 -9.95
C PRO A 362 -1.90 16.52 -10.89
N GLU A 363 -1.57 15.26 -11.12
CA GLU A 363 -2.37 14.36 -11.95
C GLU A 363 -3.70 13.95 -11.26
N ARG A 364 -3.67 13.78 -9.95
CA ARG A 364 -4.82 13.40 -9.14
C ARG A 364 -5.70 14.60 -8.76
N TYR A 365 -5.13 15.80 -8.69
CA TYR A 365 -5.87 16.99 -8.23
C TYR A 365 -6.22 17.94 -9.38
N LEU A 366 -7.44 18.46 -9.31
CA LEU A 366 -7.90 19.60 -10.08
C LEU A 366 -8.18 20.76 -9.12
N VAL A 367 -7.37 21.81 -9.16
CA VAL A 367 -7.63 23.02 -8.37
C VAL A 367 -8.41 24.02 -9.22
N VAL A 368 -9.58 24.45 -8.70
CA VAL A 368 -10.48 25.39 -9.38
C VAL A 368 -10.70 26.61 -8.48
N ASP A 369 -10.53 27.80 -9.03
CA ASP A 369 -10.81 29.06 -8.34
C ASP A 369 -12.32 29.21 -8.09
N ALA A 370 -12.74 29.08 -6.84
CA ALA A 370 -14.15 29.11 -6.42
C ALA A 370 -14.74 30.54 -6.30
N ARG A 371 -14.03 31.56 -6.75
CA ARG A 371 -14.54 32.92 -6.96
C ARG A 371 -15.24 33.10 -8.30
N GLN A 372 -15.00 32.21 -9.25
CA GLN A 372 -15.64 32.19 -10.55
C GLN A 372 -17.14 31.93 -10.47
N SER A 373 -17.87 32.09 -11.57
CA SER A 373 -19.30 31.73 -11.61
C SER A 373 -19.50 30.22 -11.47
N ILE A 374 -20.67 29.82 -10.99
CA ILE A 374 -21.03 28.40 -10.82
C ILE A 374 -20.87 27.64 -12.13
N GLU A 375 -21.23 28.25 -13.26
CA GLU A 375 -21.19 27.67 -14.59
C GLU A 375 -19.74 27.49 -15.08
N GLN A 376 -18.88 28.47 -14.84
CA GLN A 376 -17.46 28.39 -15.20
C GLN A 376 -16.75 27.28 -14.42
N ILE A 377 -16.97 27.22 -13.11
CA ILE A 377 -16.44 26.14 -12.24
C ILE A 377 -16.90 24.78 -12.77
N ASN A 378 -18.19 24.63 -13.02
CA ASN A 378 -18.77 23.39 -13.50
C ASN A 378 -18.22 22.98 -14.88
N SER A 379 -18.05 23.91 -15.80
CA SER A 379 -17.46 23.66 -17.12
C SER A 379 -16.03 23.10 -17.02
N THR A 380 -15.19 23.71 -16.18
CA THR A 380 -13.82 23.24 -15.94
C THR A 380 -13.80 21.82 -15.34
N ILE A 381 -14.71 21.52 -14.40
CA ILE A 381 -14.85 20.19 -13.79
C ILE A 381 -15.29 19.16 -14.84
N ILE A 382 -16.28 19.47 -15.66
CA ILE A 382 -16.78 18.58 -16.71
C ILE A 382 -15.69 18.29 -17.73
N GLU A 383 -14.93 19.27 -18.16
CA GLU A 383 -13.82 19.10 -19.10
C GLU A 383 -12.80 18.06 -18.56
N ARG A 384 -12.38 18.20 -17.30
CA ARG A 384 -11.43 17.27 -16.66
C ARG A 384 -12.02 15.86 -16.50
N VAL A 385 -13.28 15.74 -16.06
CA VAL A 385 -13.95 14.45 -15.87
C VAL A 385 -14.18 13.73 -17.20
N SER A 386 -14.48 14.47 -18.27
CA SER A 386 -14.64 13.91 -19.63
C SER A 386 -13.37 13.22 -20.12
N THR A 387 -12.19 13.75 -19.81
CA THR A 387 -10.91 13.10 -20.17
C THR A 387 -10.72 11.76 -19.46
N LEU A 388 -11.17 11.61 -18.23
CA LEU A 388 -11.12 10.36 -17.46
C LEU A 388 -12.12 9.32 -17.97
N SER A 389 -13.31 9.73 -18.37
CA SER A 389 -14.34 8.86 -18.94
C SER A 389 -13.90 8.26 -20.29
N ALA A 390 -13.26 9.05 -21.15
CA ALA A 390 -12.72 8.59 -22.42
C ALA A 390 -11.60 7.55 -22.27
N LEU A 391 -10.83 7.60 -21.18
CA LEU A 391 -9.82 6.58 -20.84
C LEU A 391 -10.46 5.25 -20.41
N LYS A 392 -11.62 5.26 -19.75
CA LYS A 392 -12.35 4.04 -19.35
C LYS A 392 -12.91 3.26 -20.55
N GLU A 393 -13.41 3.92 -21.56
CA GLU A 393 -13.90 3.24 -22.78
C GLU A 393 -12.78 2.57 -23.58
N LYS A 394 -11.55 3.11 -23.54
CA LYS A 394 -10.38 2.49 -24.19
C LYS A 394 -9.86 1.25 -23.48
N VAL A 395 -10.12 1.11 -22.18
CA VAL A 395 -9.69 -0.06 -21.37
C VAL A 395 -10.74 -1.17 -21.43
N LYS A 396 -11.99 -0.88 -21.79
CA LYS A 396 -13.07 -1.88 -21.97
C LYS A 396 -13.07 -2.54 -23.37
N LYS A 397 -12.32 -2.01 -24.34
CA LYS A 397 -12.06 -2.61 -25.67
C LYS A 397 -10.71 -3.33 -25.68
#